data_aad69d218d4400f979a5207d1b6c5257
#
_entry.id   aad69d218d4400f979a5207d1b6c5257
#
_cell.length_a   1.000
_cell.length_b   1.000
_cell.length_c   1.000
_cell.angle_alpha   90.00
_cell.angle_beta   90.00
_cell.angle_gamma   90.00
#
_symmetry.space_group_name_H-M   'P 1'
#
loop_
_entity.id
_entity.type
_entity.pdbx_description
1 polymer ?
#
loop_
_entity_poly.entity_id
_entity_poly.type
_entity_poly.pdbx_seq_one_letter_code
_entity_poly.pdbx_strand_id
1 'polypeptide(L)'
;MSSEELAGTHQDIISLLRGKLNHYLFDLSSLAGRITNYFILLLIVATVFLSMLDTVADYHVMLQDFLPIMESFILYFFLLEYALRVFSARKRLKYIKSFHGIIDLITILPLIFGMHSSILIRLLRLIRLFKITMYFPLLVNLFESIAGSLALLFAVLGTTTLISVIIGNIIYIVEPSTFPNAFEGTWWSLVTMSTVGYGDYVPHTVLGKLLAAFLILIGICMFAMVTAVISVRVGRMVHLNTKCMECNTTISSEYRYCPFCGSNQDDSVDLF
;
A
#
# COMPACT_ATOMS: atom_id res chain seq x y z
N MET A 1 -52.40 -5.82 16.05
CA MET A 1 -51.14 -5.41 15.45
C MET A 1 -50.97 -6.25 14.21
N SER A 2 -51.18 -5.64 13.05
CA SER A 2 -51.19 -6.38 11.77
C SER A 2 -49.76 -6.80 11.39
N SER A 3 -49.64 -7.87 10.63
CA SER A 3 -48.33 -8.36 10.13
C SER A 3 -47.58 -7.31 9.33
N GLU A 4 -48.25 -6.31 8.76
CA GLU A 4 -47.68 -5.18 8.03
C GLU A 4 -47.03 -4.12 8.96
N GLU A 5 -47.62 -3.88 10.13
CA GLU A 5 -47.02 -2.96 11.14
C GLU A 5 -45.72 -3.51 11.73
N LEU A 6 -45.69 -4.85 11.97
CA LEU A 6 -44.48 -5.54 12.43
C LEU A 6 -43.37 -5.52 11.36
N ALA A 7 -43.72 -5.68 10.10
CA ALA A 7 -42.76 -5.63 8.98
C ALA A 7 -42.16 -4.22 8.78
N GLY A 8 -42.98 -3.16 8.93
CA GLY A 8 -42.52 -1.77 8.87
C GLY A 8 -41.55 -1.42 9.99
N THR A 9 -41.89 -1.78 11.23
CA THR A 9 -41.03 -1.55 12.40
C THR A 9 -39.69 -2.29 12.29
N HIS A 10 -39.67 -3.50 11.73
CA HIS A 10 -38.47 -4.30 11.52
C HIS A 10 -37.54 -3.68 10.45
N GLN A 11 -38.11 -3.11 9.37
CA GLN A 11 -37.34 -2.42 8.34
C GLN A 11 -36.70 -1.14 8.85
N ASP A 12 -37.41 -0.38 9.69
CA ASP A 12 -36.89 0.85 10.31
C ASP A 12 -35.76 0.56 11.29
N ILE A 13 -35.85 -0.49 12.10
CA ILE A 13 -34.79 -0.91 13.02
C ILE A 13 -33.53 -1.34 12.22
N ILE A 14 -33.70 -2.11 11.15
CA ILE A 14 -32.57 -2.53 10.30
C ILE A 14 -31.90 -1.33 9.62
N SER A 15 -32.68 -0.34 9.17
CA SER A 15 -32.13 0.86 8.54
C SER A 15 -31.35 1.73 9.52
N LEU A 16 -31.84 1.87 10.75
CA LEU A 16 -31.15 2.56 11.85
C LEU A 16 -29.85 1.86 12.26
N LEU A 17 -29.90 0.52 12.39
CA LEU A 17 -28.71 -0.27 12.70
C LEU A 17 -27.65 -0.15 11.60
N ARG A 18 -28.05 -0.21 10.33
CA ARG A 18 -27.14 0.00 9.20
C ARG A 18 -26.51 1.40 9.22
N GLY A 19 -27.29 2.43 9.52
CA GLY A 19 -26.80 3.80 9.62
C GLY A 19 -25.75 3.94 10.73
N LYS A 20 -26.02 3.40 11.91
CA LYS A 20 -25.07 3.42 13.04
C LYS A 20 -23.80 2.60 12.72
N LEU A 21 -23.94 1.38 12.20
CA LEU A 21 -22.80 0.55 11.82
C LEU A 21 -21.94 1.19 10.73
N ASN A 22 -22.56 1.85 9.75
CA ASN A 22 -21.83 2.59 8.72
C ASN A 22 -21.02 3.73 9.32
N HIS A 23 -21.58 4.44 10.28
CA HIS A 23 -20.89 5.52 11.00
C HIS A 23 -19.69 5.00 11.82
N TYR A 24 -19.81 3.86 12.51
CA TYR A 24 -18.71 3.30 13.30
C TYR A 24 -17.61 2.64 12.44
N LEU A 25 -17.96 2.02 11.33
CA LEU A 25 -17.02 1.21 10.54
C LEU A 25 -16.34 1.97 9.39
N PHE A 26 -16.99 3.01 8.84
CA PHE A 26 -16.51 3.73 7.67
C PHE A 26 -16.21 5.20 7.92
N ASP A 27 -16.75 5.80 9.00
CA ASP A 27 -16.59 7.22 9.26
C ASP A 27 -15.42 7.49 10.21
N LEU A 28 -14.33 8.00 9.64
CA LEU A 28 -13.14 8.41 10.38
C LEU A 28 -13.27 9.80 11.02
N SER A 29 -14.35 10.55 10.73
CA SER A 29 -14.58 11.87 11.31
C SER A 29 -15.07 11.78 12.75
N SER A 30 -15.83 10.73 13.10
CA SER A 30 -16.34 10.51 14.45
C SER A 30 -15.28 9.93 15.39
N LEU A 31 -15.31 10.31 16.66
CA LEU A 31 -14.38 9.84 17.69
C LEU A 31 -14.49 8.33 17.89
N ALA A 32 -15.72 7.80 17.90
CA ALA A 32 -16.00 6.39 18.02
C ALA A 32 -15.50 5.59 16.81
N GLY A 33 -15.73 6.08 15.59
CA GLY A 33 -15.21 5.47 14.36
C GLY A 33 -13.67 5.45 14.34
N ARG A 34 -13.01 6.52 14.78
CA ARG A 34 -11.54 6.55 14.90
C ARG A 34 -11.03 5.49 15.88
N ILE A 35 -11.61 5.39 17.07
CA ILE A 35 -11.21 4.40 18.08
C ILE A 35 -11.37 2.99 17.52
N THR A 36 -12.52 2.67 16.91
CA THR A 36 -12.76 1.35 16.31
C THR A 36 -11.72 1.02 15.24
N ASN A 37 -11.45 1.96 14.34
CA ASN A 37 -10.49 1.77 13.25
C ASN A 37 -9.04 1.68 13.75
N TYR A 38 -8.63 2.48 14.74
CA TYR A 38 -7.31 2.32 15.38
C TYR A 38 -7.17 0.99 16.12
N PHE A 39 -8.23 0.50 16.75
CA PHE A 39 -8.21 -0.82 17.38
C PHE A 39 -8.02 -1.94 16.35
N ILE A 40 -8.71 -1.88 15.22
CA ILE A 40 -8.53 -2.83 14.12
C ILE A 40 -7.11 -2.75 13.56
N LEU A 41 -6.57 -1.54 13.39
CA LEU A 41 -5.19 -1.33 12.95
C LEU A 41 -4.19 -1.95 13.93
N LEU A 42 -4.38 -1.73 15.22
CA LEU A 42 -3.55 -2.33 16.27
C LEU A 42 -3.57 -3.86 16.19
N LEU A 43 -4.75 -4.46 16.02
CA LEU A 43 -4.89 -5.90 15.84
C LEU A 43 -4.15 -6.41 14.60
N ILE A 44 -4.22 -5.70 13.48
CA ILE A 44 -3.49 -6.05 12.26
C ILE A 44 -1.98 -6.06 12.52
N VAL A 45 -1.44 -4.99 13.11
CA VAL A 45 -0.02 -4.88 13.42
C VAL A 45 0.41 -5.96 14.43
N ALA A 46 -0.38 -6.18 15.47
CA ALA A 46 -0.11 -7.20 16.48
C ALA A 46 -0.06 -8.60 15.87
N THR A 47 -0.98 -8.96 14.94
CA THR A 47 -0.97 -10.28 14.30
C THR A 47 0.27 -10.50 13.45
N VAL A 48 0.70 -9.49 12.71
CA VAL A 48 1.92 -9.58 11.90
C VAL A 48 3.14 -9.71 12.79
N PHE A 49 3.22 -8.92 13.85
CA PHE A 49 4.32 -8.99 14.82
C PHE A 49 4.40 -10.36 15.51
N LEU A 50 3.27 -10.89 15.98
CA LEU A 50 3.21 -12.23 16.55
C LEU A 50 3.63 -13.31 15.55
N SER A 51 3.23 -13.17 14.29
CA SER A 51 3.66 -14.09 13.23
C SER A 51 5.18 -14.00 12.95
N MET A 52 5.80 -12.84 13.13
CA MET A 52 7.26 -12.70 13.05
C MET A 52 7.95 -13.36 14.23
N LEU A 53 7.42 -13.18 15.45
CA LEU A 53 7.94 -13.85 16.65
C LEU A 53 7.89 -15.37 16.55
N ASP A 54 6.85 -15.93 15.91
CA ASP A 54 6.72 -17.37 15.66
C ASP A 54 7.87 -17.95 14.80
N THR A 55 8.54 -17.12 14.02
CA THR A 55 9.72 -17.56 13.23
C THR A 55 11.02 -17.66 14.03
N VAL A 56 11.06 -17.10 15.23
CA VAL A 56 12.25 -17.13 16.12
C VAL A 56 12.17 -18.37 16.99
N ALA A 57 13.15 -19.25 16.89
CA ALA A 57 13.17 -20.58 17.51
C ALA A 57 12.87 -20.55 19.03
N ASP A 58 13.42 -19.58 19.75
CA ASP A 58 13.27 -19.46 21.20
C ASP A 58 11.83 -19.13 21.62
N TYR A 59 11.14 -18.28 20.84
CA TYR A 59 9.75 -17.89 21.09
C TYR A 59 8.75 -18.91 20.54
N HIS A 60 9.13 -19.65 19.48
CA HIS A 60 8.26 -20.68 18.90
C HIS A 60 7.87 -21.72 19.95
N VAL A 61 8.82 -22.24 20.72
CA VAL A 61 8.55 -23.24 21.78
C VAL A 61 7.66 -22.67 22.90
N MET A 62 7.82 -21.39 23.23
CA MET A 62 7.06 -20.75 24.28
C MET A 62 5.61 -20.41 23.86
N LEU A 63 5.42 -20.09 22.59
CA LEU A 63 4.17 -19.56 22.05
C LEU A 63 3.37 -20.60 21.23
N GLN A 64 3.91 -21.81 21.01
CA GLN A 64 3.30 -22.82 20.13
C GLN A 64 1.85 -23.19 20.49
N ASP A 65 1.49 -23.15 21.76
CA ASP A 65 0.13 -23.47 22.22
C ASP A 65 -0.80 -22.25 22.20
N PHE A 66 -0.25 -21.06 22.40
CA PHE A 66 -1.00 -19.82 22.50
C PHE A 66 -1.31 -19.19 21.14
N LEU A 67 -0.32 -19.21 20.22
CA LEU A 67 -0.44 -18.59 18.89
C LEU A 67 -1.63 -19.10 18.08
N PRO A 68 -1.90 -20.42 17.96
CA PRO A 68 -3.04 -20.93 17.19
C PRO A 68 -4.40 -20.46 17.73
N ILE A 69 -4.50 -20.32 19.06
CA ILE A 69 -5.72 -19.86 19.72
C ILE A 69 -5.95 -18.39 19.40
N MET A 70 -4.91 -17.57 19.58
CA MET A 70 -4.95 -16.14 19.25
C MET A 70 -5.25 -15.89 17.77
N GLU A 71 -4.65 -16.65 16.89
CA GLU A 71 -4.89 -16.54 15.44
C GLU A 71 -6.33 -16.89 15.08
N SER A 72 -6.86 -17.96 15.64
CA SER A 72 -8.25 -18.34 15.42
C SER A 72 -9.20 -17.24 15.91
N PHE A 73 -8.96 -16.69 17.09
CA PHE A 73 -9.76 -15.59 17.63
C PHE A 73 -9.73 -14.36 16.71
N ILE A 74 -8.55 -13.98 16.24
CA ILE A 74 -8.39 -12.84 15.34
C ILE A 74 -9.05 -13.09 13.98
N LEU A 75 -8.97 -14.31 13.45
CA LEU A 75 -9.65 -14.69 12.20
C LEU A 75 -11.18 -14.57 12.32
N TYR A 76 -11.75 -15.05 13.43
CA TYR A 76 -13.19 -14.89 13.70
C TYR A 76 -13.57 -13.41 13.88
N PHE A 77 -12.72 -12.61 14.52
CA PHE A 77 -12.92 -11.19 14.64
C PHE A 77 -12.97 -10.50 13.25
N PHE A 78 -12.03 -10.80 12.36
CA PHE A 78 -12.04 -10.25 11.00
C PHE A 78 -13.19 -10.77 10.14
N LEU A 79 -13.63 -12.02 10.35
CA LEU A 79 -14.83 -12.53 9.71
C LEU A 79 -16.07 -11.71 10.12
N LEU A 80 -16.22 -11.46 11.42
CA LEU A 80 -17.30 -10.65 11.96
C LEU A 80 -17.24 -9.22 11.43
N GLU A 81 -16.06 -8.60 11.44
CA GLU A 81 -15.81 -7.26 10.89
C GLU A 81 -16.25 -7.19 9.42
N TYR A 82 -15.80 -8.15 8.59
CA TYR A 82 -16.18 -8.21 7.17
C TYR A 82 -17.68 -8.38 6.98
N ALA A 83 -18.29 -9.28 7.71
CA ALA A 83 -19.75 -9.49 7.66
C ALA A 83 -20.52 -8.21 8.01
N LEU A 84 -20.09 -7.49 9.06
CA LEU A 84 -20.69 -6.22 9.46
C LEU A 84 -20.50 -5.12 8.39
N ARG A 85 -19.33 -5.04 7.76
CA ARG A 85 -19.05 -4.11 6.66
C ARG A 85 -19.92 -4.40 5.43
N VAL A 86 -20.03 -5.66 5.02
CA VAL A 86 -20.89 -6.07 3.90
C VAL A 86 -22.36 -5.80 4.21
N PHE A 87 -22.79 -6.05 5.45
CA PHE A 87 -24.16 -5.77 5.89
C PHE A 87 -24.47 -4.27 5.88
N SER A 88 -23.53 -3.44 6.36
CA SER A 88 -23.67 -1.99 6.47
C SER A 88 -23.54 -1.28 5.11
N ALA A 89 -22.88 -1.88 4.12
CA ALA A 89 -22.64 -1.29 2.82
C ALA A 89 -23.94 -1.02 2.05
N ARG A 90 -24.11 0.20 1.52
CA ARG A 90 -25.28 0.58 0.70
C ARG A 90 -25.41 -0.27 -0.59
N LYS A 91 -24.27 -0.60 -1.23
CA LYS A 91 -24.20 -1.44 -2.43
C LYS A 91 -23.24 -2.62 -2.15
N ARG A 92 -23.75 -3.72 -1.62
CA ARG A 92 -22.97 -4.90 -1.17
C ARG A 92 -22.02 -5.44 -2.24
N LEU A 93 -22.53 -5.69 -3.45
CA LEU A 93 -21.70 -6.20 -4.56
C LEU A 93 -20.58 -5.24 -4.97
N LYS A 94 -20.82 -3.93 -4.90
CA LYS A 94 -19.78 -2.93 -5.19
C LYS A 94 -18.70 -2.94 -4.12
N TYR A 95 -19.07 -3.12 -2.85
CA TYR A 95 -18.11 -3.23 -1.75
C TYR A 95 -17.27 -4.51 -1.87
N ILE A 96 -17.89 -5.67 -2.08
CA ILE A 96 -17.17 -6.95 -2.22
C ILE A 96 -16.17 -6.91 -3.38
N LYS A 97 -16.50 -6.25 -4.50
CA LYS A 97 -15.61 -6.06 -5.67
C LYS A 97 -14.63 -4.90 -5.51
N SER A 98 -14.70 -4.11 -4.44
CA SER A 98 -13.76 -3.03 -4.19
C SER A 98 -12.42 -3.59 -3.71
N PHE A 99 -11.35 -2.80 -3.89
CA PHE A 99 -10.02 -3.17 -3.43
C PHE A 99 -10.01 -3.59 -1.95
N HIS A 100 -10.67 -2.83 -1.08
CA HIS A 100 -10.76 -3.12 0.35
C HIS A 100 -11.58 -4.38 0.64
N GLY A 101 -12.72 -4.55 -0.06
CA GLY A 101 -13.55 -5.75 0.10
C GLY A 101 -12.86 -7.03 -0.33
N ILE A 102 -12.02 -6.97 -1.37
CA ILE A 102 -11.20 -8.10 -1.82
C ILE A 102 -10.12 -8.43 -0.79
N ILE A 103 -9.43 -7.42 -0.24
CA ILE A 103 -8.42 -7.63 0.82
C ILE A 103 -9.08 -8.28 2.04
N ASP A 104 -10.22 -7.76 2.47
CA ASP A 104 -10.97 -8.33 3.59
C ASP A 104 -11.33 -9.80 3.34
N LEU A 105 -11.82 -10.13 2.13
CA LEU A 105 -12.17 -11.49 1.74
C LEU A 105 -10.94 -12.42 1.76
N ILE A 106 -9.83 -11.99 1.18
CA ILE A 106 -8.59 -12.78 1.14
C ILE A 106 -8.09 -13.07 2.56
N THR A 107 -8.23 -12.13 3.50
CA THR A 107 -7.76 -12.32 4.88
C THR A 107 -8.52 -13.39 5.65
N ILE A 108 -9.77 -13.68 5.30
CA ILE A 108 -10.61 -14.71 5.92
C ILE A 108 -10.61 -16.04 5.15
N LEU A 109 -9.97 -16.08 3.96
CA LEU A 109 -9.91 -17.27 3.11
C LEU A 109 -9.37 -18.51 3.84
N PRO A 110 -8.32 -18.43 4.68
CA PRO A 110 -7.80 -19.56 5.43
C PRO A 110 -8.86 -20.21 6.33
N LEU A 111 -9.75 -19.40 6.91
CA LEU A 111 -10.84 -19.89 7.75
C LEU A 111 -11.87 -20.67 6.92
N ILE A 112 -12.21 -20.17 5.72
CA ILE A 112 -13.20 -20.79 4.83
C ILE A 112 -12.72 -22.15 4.33
N PHE A 113 -11.42 -22.27 4.03
CA PHE A 113 -10.83 -23.50 3.48
C PHE A 113 -10.28 -24.46 4.55
N GLY A 114 -10.42 -24.14 5.85
CA GLY A 114 -9.93 -25.00 6.94
C GLY A 114 -8.42 -25.25 6.91
N MET A 115 -7.66 -24.34 6.30
CA MET A 115 -6.21 -24.47 6.14
C MET A 115 -5.50 -24.03 7.42
N HIS A 116 -4.95 -24.96 8.21
CA HIS A 116 -4.38 -24.63 9.52
C HIS A 116 -2.85 -24.56 9.60
N SER A 117 -2.08 -24.98 8.57
CA SER A 117 -0.62 -25.08 8.72
C SER A 117 0.23 -24.93 7.46
N SER A 118 -0.21 -24.25 6.42
CA SER A 118 0.60 -24.08 5.21
C SER A 118 1.35 -22.74 5.17
N ILE A 119 2.49 -22.69 4.46
CA ILE A 119 3.25 -21.44 4.15
C ILE A 119 2.35 -20.38 3.55
N LEU A 120 1.34 -20.79 2.77
CA LEU A 120 0.35 -19.88 2.17
C LEU A 120 -0.41 -19.09 3.22
N ILE A 121 -0.75 -19.68 4.37
CA ILE A 121 -1.44 -18.97 5.47
C ILE A 121 -0.58 -17.87 6.04
N ARG A 122 0.71 -18.13 6.21
CA ARG A 122 1.67 -17.12 6.69
C ARG A 122 1.73 -15.94 5.72
N LEU A 123 1.75 -16.19 4.41
CA LEU A 123 1.71 -15.16 3.38
C LEU A 123 0.38 -14.39 3.37
N LEU A 124 -0.75 -15.10 3.49
CA LEU A 124 -2.08 -14.48 3.54
C LEU A 124 -2.26 -13.55 4.76
N ARG A 125 -1.55 -13.83 5.87
CA ARG A 125 -1.50 -12.91 7.03
C ARG A 125 -0.90 -11.56 6.67
N LEU A 126 0.18 -11.55 5.85
CA LEU A 126 0.83 -10.31 5.43
C LEU A 126 -0.08 -9.44 4.55
N ILE A 127 -1.01 -10.06 3.79
CA ILE A 127 -1.97 -9.33 2.97
C ILE A 127 -2.87 -8.42 3.84
N ARG A 128 -3.09 -8.76 5.12
CA ARG A 128 -3.83 -7.89 6.04
C ARG A 128 -3.20 -6.51 6.21
N LEU A 129 -1.89 -6.36 6.01
CA LEU A 129 -1.23 -5.06 6.05
C LEU A 129 -1.79 -4.10 5.01
N PHE A 130 -2.30 -4.58 3.88
CA PHE A 130 -2.95 -3.70 2.90
C PHE A 130 -4.23 -3.05 3.42
N LYS A 131 -4.85 -3.58 4.50
CA LYS A 131 -5.95 -2.89 5.18
C LYS A 131 -5.53 -1.52 5.74
N ILE A 132 -4.23 -1.32 6.00
CA ILE A 132 -3.68 -0.04 6.47
C ILE A 132 -4.03 1.10 5.51
N THR A 133 -4.10 0.84 4.20
CA THR A 133 -4.47 1.85 3.20
C THR A 133 -5.86 2.44 3.43
N MET A 134 -6.76 1.70 4.07
CA MET A 134 -8.10 2.18 4.42
C MET A 134 -8.08 3.29 5.48
N TYR A 135 -7.05 3.28 6.35
CA TYR A 135 -6.93 4.21 7.48
C TYR A 135 -6.07 5.43 7.17
N PHE A 136 -5.32 5.37 6.07
CA PHE A 136 -4.42 6.44 5.64
C PHE A 136 -4.78 6.90 4.22
N PRO A 137 -5.77 7.83 4.07
CA PRO A 137 -6.15 8.37 2.76
C PRO A 137 -4.97 8.97 1.98
N LEU A 138 -3.97 9.49 2.71
CA LEU A 138 -2.74 10.01 2.11
C LEU A 138 -1.99 8.94 1.31
N LEU A 139 -1.95 7.68 1.79
CA LEU A 139 -1.34 6.57 1.05
C LEU A 139 -2.10 6.27 -0.24
N VAL A 140 -3.44 6.27 -0.19
CA VAL A 140 -4.27 6.05 -1.38
C VAL A 140 -4.00 7.14 -2.42
N ASN A 141 -3.99 8.40 -2.00
CA ASN A 141 -3.70 9.54 -2.87
C ASN A 141 -2.28 9.45 -3.46
N LEU A 142 -1.29 9.02 -2.69
CA LEU A 142 0.08 8.77 -3.19
C LEU A 142 0.07 7.68 -4.26
N PHE A 143 -0.60 6.55 -4.02
CA PHE A 143 -0.70 5.47 -5.01
C PHE A 143 -1.41 5.92 -6.28
N GLU A 144 -2.50 6.67 -6.18
CA GLU A 144 -3.21 7.22 -7.35
C GLU A 144 -2.33 8.17 -8.17
N SER A 145 -1.51 8.99 -7.50
CA SER A 145 -0.57 9.88 -8.20
C SER A 145 0.54 9.13 -8.91
N ILE A 146 1.08 8.11 -8.25
CA ILE A 146 2.10 7.24 -8.84
C ILE A 146 1.49 6.45 -10.00
N ALA A 147 0.24 6.00 -9.89
CA ALA A 147 -0.47 5.27 -10.93
C ALA A 147 -0.50 6.03 -12.28
N GLY A 148 -0.66 7.35 -12.25
CA GLY A 148 -0.55 8.19 -13.45
C GLY A 148 0.85 8.24 -14.09
N SER A 149 1.88 7.73 -13.41
CA SER A 149 3.27 7.70 -13.89
C SER A 149 3.80 6.28 -14.11
N LEU A 150 2.96 5.26 -13.92
CA LEU A 150 3.37 3.85 -14.00
C LEU A 150 4.09 3.50 -15.32
N ALA A 151 3.60 4.00 -16.44
CA ALA A 151 4.22 3.75 -17.74
C ALA A 151 5.69 4.21 -17.77
N LEU A 152 5.97 5.40 -17.21
CA LEU A 152 7.33 5.92 -17.11
C LEU A 152 8.17 5.14 -16.09
N LEU A 153 7.59 4.80 -14.94
CA LEU A 153 8.28 3.97 -13.93
C LEU A 153 8.64 2.60 -14.51
N PHE A 154 7.73 1.94 -15.20
CA PHE A 154 8.01 0.67 -15.88
C PHE A 154 9.04 0.81 -16.98
N ALA A 155 9.04 1.92 -17.73
CA ALA A 155 10.06 2.19 -18.74
C ALA A 155 11.46 2.32 -18.09
N VAL A 156 11.57 3.08 -16.99
CA VAL A 156 12.85 3.25 -16.28
C VAL A 156 13.31 1.93 -15.65
N LEU A 157 12.43 1.22 -14.94
CA LEU A 157 12.75 -0.08 -14.34
C LEU A 157 13.14 -1.11 -15.41
N GLY A 158 12.41 -1.16 -16.52
CA GLY A 158 12.72 -2.06 -17.64
C GLY A 158 14.07 -1.73 -18.26
N THR A 159 14.37 -0.45 -18.47
CA THR A 159 15.68 -0.01 -19.01
C THR A 159 16.80 -0.33 -18.02
N THR A 160 16.60 -0.09 -16.72
CA THR A 160 17.56 -0.46 -15.66
C THR A 160 17.85 -1.96 -15.67
N THR A 161 16.81 -2.78 -15.72
CA THR A 161 16.94 -4.24 -15.77
C THR A 161 17.67 -4.68 -17.03
N LEU A 162 17.33 -4.13 -18.19
CA LEU A 162 18.00 -4.44 -19.46
C LEU A 162 19.51 -4.13 -19.41
N ILE A 163 19.86 -2.92 -18.92
CA ILE A 163 21.27 -2.51 -18.75
C ILE A 163 21.97 -3.46 -17.77
N SER A 164 21.32 -3.83 -16.66
CA SER A 164 21.90 -4.75 -15.68
C SER A 164 22.17 -6.13 -16.27
N VAL A 165 21.27 -6.64 -17.11
CA VAL A 165 21.47 -7.93 -17.81
C VAL A 165 22.65 -7.83 -18.79
N ILE A 166 22.74 -6.75 -19.58
CA ILE A 166 23.83 -6.56 -20.54
C ILE A 166 25.17 -6.46 -19.81
N ILE A 167 25.30 -5.57 -18.82
CA ILE A 167 26.54 -5.38 -18.06
C ILE A 167 26.90 -6.64 -17.26
N GLY A 168 25.89 -7.34 -16.70
CA GLY A 168 26.07 -8.58 -15.97
C GLY A 168 26.67 -9.70 -16.83
N ASN A 169 26.27 -9.81 -18.08
CA ASN A 169 26.88 -10.72 -19.03
C ASN A 169 28.30 -10.29 -19.42
N ILE A 170 28.55 -8.99 -19.62
CA ILE A 170 29.88 -8.49 -19.96
C ILE A 170 30.86 -8.73 -18.81
N ILE A 171 30.48 -8.40 -17.56
CA ILE A 171 31.38 -8.58 -16.41
C ILE A 171 31.71 -10.06 -16.15
N TYR A 172 30.76 -10.97 -16.34
CA TYR A 172 31.01 -12.41 -16.30
C TYR A 172 32.08 -12.84 -17.31
N ILE A 173 32.07 -12.30 -18.54
CA ILE A 173 33.06 -12.62 -19.57
C ILE A 173 34.42 -11.97 -19.23
N VAL A 174 34.41 -10.76 -18.70
CA VAL A 174 35.64 -9.99 -18.39
C VAL A 174 36.36 -10.54 -17.15
N GLU A 175 35.59 -11.00 -16.16
CA GLU A 175 36.13 -11.41 -14.84
C GLU A 175 35.45 -12.69 -14.31
N PRO A 176 35.63 -13.83 -14.99
CA PRO A 176 34.97 -15.09 -14.62
C PRO A 176 35.44 -15.66 -13.27
N SER A 177 36.60 -15.21 -12.77
CA SER A 177 37.09 -15.60 -11.43
C SER A 177 36.29 -15.02 -10.29
N THR A 178 35.72 -13.81 -10.47
CA THR A 178 34.92 -13.13 -9.46
C THR A 178 33.44 -13.39 -9.68
N PHE A 179 33.00 -13.46 -10.94
CA PHE A 179 31.62 -13.67 -11.33
C PHE A 179 31.41 -15.05 -11.92
N PRO A 180 30.91 -16.07 -11.15
CA PRO A 180 30.87 -17.47 -11.60
C PRO A 180 29.85 -17.70 -12.72
N ASN A 181 28.86 -16.84 -12.90
CA ASN A 181 27.86 -16.90 -13.95
C ASN A 181 27.23 -15.53 -14.24
N ALA A 182 26.51 -15.44 -15.35
CA ALA A 182 25.87 -14.19 -15.78
C ALA A 182 24.73 -13.71 -14.84
N PHE A 183 24.10 -14.62 -14.08
CA PHE A 183 23.07 -14.22 -13.10
C PHE A 183 23.70 -13.45 -11.93
N GLU A 184 24.85 -13.91 -11.42
CA GLU A 184 25.59 -13.20 -10.36
C GLU A 184 26.11 -11.84 -10.86
N GLY A 185 26.60 -11.78 -12.11
CA GLY A 185 26.95 -10.53 -12.75
C GLY A 185 25.76 -9.56 -12.88
N THR A 186 24.57 -10.07 -13.24
CA THR A 186 23.34 -9.28 -13.32
C THR A 186 22.88 -8.80 -11.94
N TRP A 187 22.92 -9.69 -10.94
CA TRP A 187 22.64 -9.35 -9.55
C TRP A 187 23.54 -8.21 -9.06
N TRP A 188 24.86 -8.38 -9.22
CA TRP A 188 25.82 -7.33 -8.87
C TRP A 188 25.53 -6.01 -9.58
N SER A 189 25.21 -6.05 -10.88
CA SER A 189 24.85 -4.85 -11.65
C SER A 189 23.63 -4.14 -11.07
N LEU A 190 22.56 -4.87 -10.73
CA LEU A 190 21.36 -4.33 -10.12
C LEU A 190 21.66 -3.71 -8.75
N VAL A 191 22.40 -4.42 -7.89
CA VAL A 191 22.78 -3.96 -6.55
C VAL A 191 23.65 -2.70 -6.62
N THR A 192 24.54 -2.63 -7.62
CA THR A 192 25.43 -1.49 -7.85
C THR A 192 24.65 -0.27 -8.38
N MET A 193 23.79 -0.45 -9.41
CA MET A 193 22.96 0.61 -9.97
C MET A 193 21.98 1.18 -8.94
N SER A 194 21.42 0.32 -8.09
CA SER A 194 20.49 0.74 -7.02
C SER A 194 21.20 1.39 -5.82
N THR A 195 22.53 1.50 -5.86
CA THR A 195 23.38 2.07 -4.78
C THR A 195 23.33 1.32 -3.45
N VAL A 196 22.85 0.04 -3.45
CA VAL A 196 22.80 -0.81 -2.26
C VAL A 196 24.20 -1.30 -1.88
N GLY A 197 24.94 -1.89 -2.86
CA GLY A 197 26.33 -2.27 -2.71
C GLY A 197 26.61 -3.27 -1.57
N TYR A 198 26.00 -4.45 -1.59
CA TYR A 198 26.22 -5.48 -0.55
C TYR A 198 27.70 -5.88 -0.40
N GLY A 199 28.53 -5.74 -1.47
CA GLY A 199 29.93 -6.09 -1.43
C GLY A 199 30.20 -7.60 -1.53
N ASP A 200 29.19 -8.38 -1.88
CA ASP A 200 29.28 -9.82 -2.15
C ASP A 200 30.14 -10.11 -3.38
N TYR A 201 30.00 -9.29 -4.41
CA TYR A 201 30.83 -9.31 -5.61
C TYR A 201 31.44 -7.93 -5.87
N VAL A 202 32.77 -7.88 -6.08
CA VAL A 202 33.51 -6.62 -6.36
C VAL A 202 34.50 -6.86 -7.47
N PRO A 203 34.47 -6.09 -8.57
CA PRO A 203 35.45 -6.21 -9.64
C PRO A 203 36.87 -5.86 -9.17
N HIS A 204 37.84 -6.72 -9.53
CA HIS A 204 39.25 -6.52 -9.20
C HIS A 204 40.07 -6.02 -10.40
N THR A 205 39.67 -6.39 -11.63
CA THR A 205 40.37 -5.99 -12.86
C THR A 205 40.14 -4.52 -13.17
N VAL A 206 41.06 -3.90 -13.91
CA VAL A 206 40.91 -2.51 -14.37
C VAL A 206 39.67 -2.35 -15.23
N LEU A 207 39.41 -3.29 -16.15
CA LEU A 207 38.26 -3.27 -17.03
C LEU A 207 36.96 -3.42 -16.26
N GLY A 208 36.92 -4.32 -15.27
CA GLY A 208 35.76 -4.49 -14.39
C GLY A 208 35.46 -3.24 -13.57
N LYS A 209 36.50 -2.55 -13.06
CA LYS A 209 36.34 -1.27 -12.33
C LYS A 209 35.86 -0.13 -13.23
N LEU A 210 36.25 -0.08 -14.50
CA LEU A 210 35.74 0.88 -15.47
C LEU A 210 34.24 0.63 -15.77
N LEU A 211 33.86 -0.65 -15.95
CA LEU A 211 32.45 -1.03 -16.10
C LEU A 211 31.64 -0.65 -14.86
N ALA A 212 32.17 -0.87 -13.66
CA ALA A 212 31.55 -0.46 -12.41
C ALA A 212 31.33 1.04 -12.34
N ALA A 213 32.34 1.84 -12.67
CA ALA A 213 32.24 3.29 -12.66
C ALA A 213 31.16 3.80 -13.64
N PHE A 214 31.13 3.24 -14.85
CA PHE A 214 30.11 3.56 -15.84
C PHE A 214 28.69 3.19 -15.36
N LEU A 215 28.56 2.00 -14.77
CA LEU A 215 27.29 1.50 -14.23
C LEU A 215 26.76 2.38 -13.09
N ILE A 216 27.66 2.83 -12.19
CA ILE A 216 27.32 3.74 -11.08
C ILE A 216 26.80 5.07 -11.62
N LEU A 217 27.44 5.67 -12.61
CA LEU A 217 27.00 6.92 -13.21
C LEU A 217 25.61 6.79 -13.83
N ILE A 218 25.35 5.71 -14.58
CA ILE A 218 24.01 5.45 -15.14
C ILE A 218 23.00 5.27 -14.01
N GLY A 219 23.33 4.51 -12.96
CA GLY A 219 22.45 4.27 -11.82
C GLY A 219 22.01 5.58 -11.14
N ILE A 220 22.96 6.48 -10.88
CA ILE A 220 22.68 7.81 -10.29
C ILE A 220 21.73 8.61 -11.19
N CYS A 221 22.00 8.66 -12.50
CA CYS A 221 21.14 9.37 -13.45
C CYS A 221 19.71 8.80 -13.50
N MET A 222 19.58 7.48 -13.51
CA MET A 222 18.26 6.80 -13.51
C MET A 222 17.49 7.10 -12.22
N PHE A 223 18.16 7.04 -11.07
CA PHE A 223 17.53 7.33 -9.78
C PHE A 223 17.08 8.80 -9.68
N ALA A 224 17.92 9.73 -10.15
CA ALA A 224 17.58 11.14 -10.23
C ALA A 224 16.35 11.39 -11.11
N MET A 225 16.23 10.70 -12.25
CA MET A 225 15.08 10.81 -13.15
C MET A 225 13.79 10.33 -12.46
N VAL A 226 13.81 9.17 -11.80
CA VAL A 226 12.65 8.66 -11.05
C VAL A 226 12.22 9.65 -9.97
N THR A 227 13.17 10.14 -9.19
CA THR A 227 12.92 11.09 -8.10
C THR A 227 12.33 12.40 -8.63
N ALA A 228 12.86 12.94 -9.72
CA ALA A 228 12.34 14.16 -10.33
C ALA A 228 10.89 14.00 -10.80
N VAL A 229 10.55 12.87 -11.45
CA VAL A 229 9.18 12.60 -11.91
C VAL A 229 8.20 12.48 -10.75
N ILE A 230 8.58 11.74 -9.71
CA ILE A 230 7.73 11.57 -8.51
C ILE A 230 7.54 12.94 -7.83
N SER A 231 8.62 13.72 -7.64
CA SER A 231 8.54 15.06 -7.04
C SER A 231 7.57 15.99 -7.76
N VAL A 232 7.65 16.06 -9.09
CA VAL A 232 6.72 16.89 -9.87
C VAL A 232 5.27 16.43 -9.72
N ARG A 233 5.02 15.14 -9.64
CA ARG A 233 3.67 14.59 -9.47
C ARG A 233 3.11 14.88 -8.09
N VAL A 234 3.90 14.59 -7.05
CA VAL A 234 3.52 14.87 -5.66
C VAL A 234 3.33 16.37 -5.45
N GLY A 235 4.22 17.20 -5.98
CA GLY A 235 4.08 18.66 -5.91
C GLY A 235 2.77 19.18 -6.51
N ARG A 236 2.33 18.63 -7.63
CA ARG A 236 1.01 18.99 -8.22
C ARG A 236 -0.20 18.59 -7.36
N MET A 237 -0.05 17.60 -6.48
CA MET A 237 -1.13 17.21 -5.55
C MET A 237 -1.24 18.15 -4.35
N VAL A 238 -0.08 18.59 -3.86
CA VAL A 238 0.00 19.49 -2.70
C VAL A 238 -0.51 20.88 -3.08
N HIS A 239 -0.33 21.32 -4.32
CA HIS A 239 -0.96 22.52 -4.85
C HIS A 239 -2.44 22.23 -5.14
N LEU A 240 -3.26 22.23 -4.07
CA LEU A 240 -4.71 22.05 -4.14
C LEU A 240 -5.27 23.04 -5.16
N ASN A 241 -5.80 22.52 -6.26
CA ASN A 241 -6.55 23.31 -7.21
C ASN A 241 -7.86 23.71 -6.55
N THR A 242 -7.96 24.97 -6.11
CA THR A 242 -9.17 25.56 -5.55
C THR A 242 -10.02 26.09 -6.70
N LYS A 243 -11.33 25.93 -6.61
CA LYS A 243 -12.24 26.56 -7.58
C LYS A 243 -12.51 28.01 -7.13
N CYS A 244 -12.36 28.94 -8.07
CA CYS A 244 -12.73 30.32 -7.83
C CYS A 244 -14.24 30.40 -7.49
N MET A 245 -14.59 31.12 -6.41
CA MET A 245 -15.98 31.24 -5.95
C MET A 245 -16.88 31.98 -6.94
N GLU A 246 -16.31 32.89 -7.74
CA GLU A 246 -17.06 33.72 -8.69
C GLU A 246 -17.19 33.07 -10.08
N CYS A 247 -16.05 32.69 -10.69
CA CYS A 247 -16.04 32.19 -12.07
C CYS A 247 -15.94 30.65 -12.17
N ASN A 248 -15.86 29.92 -11.04
CA ASN A 248 -15.78 28.47 -10.94
C ASN A 248 -14.59 27.82 -11.71
N THR A 249 -13.64 28.66 -12.14
CA THR A 249 -12.42 28.19 -12.83
C THR A 249 -11.44 27.62 -11.81
N THR A 250 -10.78 26.52 -12.16
CA THR A 250 -9.76 25.89 -11.31
C THR A 250 -8.48 26.78 -11.30
N ILE A 251 -8.10 27.22 -10.12
CA ILE A 251 -6.91 28.06 -9.87
C ILE A 251 -6.04 27.41 -8.80
N SER A 252 -4.74 27.78 -8.76
CA SER A 252 -3.87 27.37 -7.66
C SER A 252 -4.30 28.06 -6.36
N SER A 253 -4.28 27.34 -5.24
CA SER A 253 -4.55 27.89 -3.91
C SER A 253 -3.57 29.02 -3.48
N GLU A 254 -2.47 29.17 -4.19
CA GLU A 254 -1.48 30.25 -3.95
C GLU A 254 -1.93 31.63 -4.45
N TYR A 255 -2.95 31.67 -5.32
CA TYR A 255 -3.43 32.94 -5.85
C TYR A 255 -4.38 33.62 -4.87
N ARG A 256 -3.97 34.77 -4.37
CA ARG A 256 -4.81 35.66 -3.55
C ARG A 256 -5.96 36.28 -4.36
N TYR A 257 -5.74 36.51 -5.65
CA TYR A 257 -6.75 37.00 -6.58
C TYR A 257 -6.85 36.06 -7.77
N CYS A 258 -8.08 35.78 -8.21
CA CYS A 258 -8.32 34.94 -9.38
C CYS A 258 -7.69 35.56 -10.64
N PRO A 259 -6.80 34.87 -11.38
CA PRO A 259 -6.19 35.42 -12.58
C PRO A 259 -7.16 35.58 -13.76
N PHE A 260 -8.37 34.99 -13.68
CA PHE A 260 -9.37 35.02 -14.74
C PHE A 260 -10.45 36.10 -14.51
N CYS A 261 -10.92 36.25 -13.27
CA CYS A 261 -12.02 37.23 -12.96
C CYS A 261 -11.61 38.30 -11.95
N GLY A 262 -10.40 38.26 -11.37
CA GLY A 262 -9.91 39.26 -10.41
C GLY A 262 -10.50 39.20 -9.02
N SER A 263 -11.40 38.25 -8.72
CA SER A 263 -12.02 38.13 -7.38
C SER A 263 -10.98 37.72 -6.32
N ASN A 264 -11.13 38.27 -5.11
CA ASN A 264 -10.31 37.91 -3.96
C ASN A 264 -10.68 36.49 -3.47
N GLN A 265 -9.66 35.69 -3.12
CA GLN A 265 -9.80 34.29 -2.67
C GLN A 265 -9.43 34.09 -1.20
N ASP A 266 -9.14 35.16 -0.44
CA ASP A 266 -8.69 35.08 0.96
C ASP A 266 -9.72 34.40 1.89
N ASP A 267 -11.03 34.47 1.56
CA ASP A 267 -12.10 33.86 2.39
C ASP A 267 -12.17 32.34 2.31
N SER A 268 -11.36 31.70 1.44
CA SER A 268 -11.35 30.23 1.25
C SER A 268 -10.31 29.51 2.09
N VAL A 269 -9.40 30.22 2.76
CA VAL A 269 -8.25 29.63 3.49
C VAL A 269 -8.58 29.27 4.94
N ASP A 270 -9.64 29.83 5.51
CA ASP A 270 -10.00 29.66 6.94
C ASP A 270 -10.89 28.43 7.25
N LEU A 271 -11.07 27.49 6.32
CA LEU A 271 -11.96 26.32 6.48
C LEU A 271 -11.24 24.97 6.64
N PHE A 272 -9.97 24.96 7.13
CA PHE A 272 -9.29 23.69 7.46
C PHE A 272 -8.70 23.71 8.87
#